data_06bb70099a75175556f9141cebde1ff8
#
_entry.id   06bb70099a75175556f9141cebde1ff8
#
_cell.length_a   1.000
_cell.length_b   1.000
_cell.length_c   1.000
_cell.angle_alpha   90.00
_cell.angle_beta   90.00
_cell.angle_gamma   90.00
#
_symmetry.space_group_name_H-M   'P 1'
#
loop_
_entity.id
_entity.type
_entity.pdbx_description
1 polymer ?
#
loop_
_entity_poly.entity_id
_entity_poly.type
_entity_poly.pdbx_seq_one_letter_code
_entity_poly.pdbx_strand_id
1 'polypeptide(L)'
;MKTKPYLSFTRHPEEKEILEKWWKEFKNNPGDRAALRRCRSAAEIAFIPYFHRLRLDLIKIAYVQPQSLARVAGIMSHVKNYDESNVWSIARQMAARKEGSDQPRVSDLRFRRLLAVDDADELYGSMIRIVRLLGGAVDIPSLADGIYWWNGRTKNTWAYDYYSEAPTKK
;
A
#
# COMPACT_ATOMS: atom_id res chain seq x y z
N MET A 1 -23.88 21.12 7.38
CA MET A 1 -22.50 20.57 7.51
C MET A 1 -22.26 19.58 6.38
N LYS A 2 -21.24 19.81 5.59
CA LYS A 2 -20.82 18.79 4.59
C LYS A 2 -20.20 17.62 5.34
N THR A 3 -20.75 16.40 5.16
CA THR A 3 -20.16 15.19 5.67
C THR A 3 -18.84 14.94 4.92
N LYS A 4 -17.77 14.67 5.66
CA LYS A 4 -16.48 14.32 5.05
C LYS A 4 -16.60 13.01 4.28
N PRO A 5 -15.98 12.90 3.10
CA PRO A 5 -15.99 11.65 2.34
C PRO A 5 -15.15 10.57 3.03
N TYR A 6 -15.40 9.32 2.67
CA TYR A 6 -14.51 8.23 3.01
C TYR A 6 -13.18 8.38 2.28
N LEU A 7 -12.10 8.01 2.94
CA LEU A 7 -10.75 8.11 2.41
C LEU A 7 -10.57 7.24 1.15
N SER A 8 -10.03 7.82 0.10
CA SER A 8 -9.62 7.09 -1.10
C SER A 8 -8.45 7.78 -1.79
N PHE A 9 -7.33 7.11 -1.89
CA PHE A 9 -6.14 7.63 -2.55
C PHE A 9 -6.18 7.50 -4.08
N THR A 10 -7.07 6.66 -4.60
CA THR A 10 -7.22 6.47 -6.05
C THR A 10 -8.31 7.37 -6.67
N ARG A 11 -9.32 7.72 -5.89
CA ARG A 11 -10.49 8.49 -6.37
C ARG A 11 -10.43 9.96 -6.02
N HIS A 12 -9.74 10.33 -4.95
CA HIS A 12 -9.71 11.70 -4.42
C HIS A 12 -8.32 12.30 -4.59
N PRO A 13 -8.14 13.23 -5.54
CA PRO A 13 -6.82 13.81 -5.86
C PRO A 13 -6.14 14.49 -4.67
N GLU A 14 -6.90 15.16 -3.82
CA GLU A 14 -6.35 15.87 -2.66
C GLU A 14 -5.76 14.91 -1.62
N GLU A 15 -6.43 13.81 -1.34
CA GLU A 15 -5.95 12.77 -0.42
C GLU A 15 -4.71 12.07 -0.97
N LYS A 16 -4.71 11.77 -2.27
CA LYS A 16 -3.56 11.24 -3.00
C LYS A 16 -2.35 12.16 -2.88
N GLU A 17 -2.53 13.46 -3.12
CA GLU A 17 -1.46 14.45 -3.05
C GLU A 17 -0.86 14.54 -1.64
N ILE A 18 -1.68 14.52 -0.60
CA ILE A 18 -1.23 14.52 0.79
C ILE A 18 -0.34 13.29 1.08
N LEU A 19 -0.77 12.11 0.67
CA LEU A 19 0.01 10.87 0.86
C LEU A 19 1.34 10.91 0.11
N GLU A 20 1.32 11.30 -1.15
CA GLU A 20 2.51 11.36 -1.98
C GLU A 20 3.53 12.37 -1.45
N LYS A 21 3.07 13.54 -1.05
CA LYS A 21 3.92 14.57 -0.43
C LYS A 21 4.55 14.07 0.87
N TRP A 22 3.76 13.43 1.73
CA TRP A 22 4.24 12.85 2.99
C TRP A 22 5.31 11.78 2.72
N TRP A 23 5.09 10.92 1.75
CA TRP A 23 6.06 9.90 1.35
C TRP A 23 7.34 10.50 0.75
N LYS A 24 7.21 11.50 -0.12
CA LYS A 24 8.37 12.19 -0.72
C LYS A 24 9.27 12.87 0.32
N GLU A 25 8.69 13.33 1.41
CA GLU A 25 9.44 13.96 2.51
C GLU A 25 10.32 12.97 3.33
N PHE A 26 10.21 11.67 3.12
CA PHE A 26 11.11 10.70 3.74
C PHE A 26 12.59 10.97 3.42
N LYS A 27 12.90 11.48 2.25
CA LYS A 27 14.28 11.83 1.86
C LYS A 27 14.89 12.89 2.80
N ASN A 28 14.06 13.75 3.36
CA ASN A 28 14.46 14.80 4.31
C ASN A 28 14.29 14.36 5.78
N ASN A 29 13.69 13.20 6.02
CA ASN A 29 13.39 12.67 7.33
C ASN A 29 13.80 11.18 7.45
N PRO A 30 15.08 10.84 7.20
CA PRO A 30 15.53 9.45 7.16
C PRO A 30 15.42 8.74 8.51
N GLY A 31 15.56 9.46 9.61
CA GLY A 31 15.36 8.90 10.96
C GLY A 31 13.90 8.50 11.22
N ASP A 32 12.95 9.32 10.81
CA ASP A 32 11.53 9.02 10.92
C ASP A 32 11.13 7.84 10.04
N ARG A 33 11.64 7.78 8.82
CA ARG A 33 11.44 6.64 7.94
C ARG A 33 11.98 5.35 8.57
N ALA A 34 13.19 5.39 9.12
CA ALA A 34 13.79 4.24 9.78
C ALA A 34 12.98 3.79 11.01
N ALA A 35 12.43 4.73 11.78
CA ALA A 35 11.56 4.42 12.91
C ALA A 35 10.29 3.69 12.46
N LEU A 36 9.63 4.16 11.42
CA LEU A 36 8.47 3.49 10.83
C LEU A 36 8.81 2.08 10.32
N ARG A 37 9.95 1.92 9.64
CA ARG A 37 10.39 0.61 9.11
C ARG A 37 10.66 -0.43 10.20
N ARG A 38 11.02 -0.01 11.38
CA ARG A 38 11.24 -0.92 12.53
C ARG A 38 9.95 -1.38 13.18
N CYS A 39 8.82 -0.69 12.94
CA CYS A 39 7.53 -1.07 13.49
C CYS A 39 7.03 -2.37 12.88
N ARG A 40 6.46 -3.22 13.71
CA ARG A 40 5.95 -4.56 13.33
C ARG A 40 4.43 -4.62 13.20
N SER A 41 3.74 -3.58 13.65
CA SER A 41 2.28 -3.51 13.66
C SER A 41 1.77 -2.08 13.60
N ALA A 42 0.50 -1.92 13.26
CA ALA A 42 -0.18 -0.62 13.31
C ALA A 42 -0.15 0.02 14.69
N ALA A 43 -0.22 -0.79 15.75
CA ALA A 43 -0.17 -0.31 17.14
C ALA A 43 1.16 0.41 17.43
N GLU A 44 2.28 -0.12 16.96
CA GLU A 44 3.60 0.52 17.11
C GLU A 44 3.72 1.80 16.30
N ILE A 45 3.13 1.86 15.12
CA ILE A 45 3.13 3.05 14.24
C ILE A 45 2.49 4.26 14.96
N ALA A 46 1.48 4.03 15.78
CA ALA A 46 0.80 5.09 16.51
C ALA A 46 1.72 5.87 17.47
N PHE A 47 2.87 5.32 17.84
CA PHE A 47 3.87 5.98 18.69
C PHE A 47 4.87 6.83 17.89
N ILE A 48 4.82 6.81 16.56
CA ILE A 48 5.75 7.55 15.70
C ILE A 48 5.14 8.91 15.32
N PRO A 49 5.72 10.04 15.77
CA PRO A 49 5.13 11.37 15.51
C PRO A 49 4.97 11.69 14.02
N TYR A 50 5.87 11.22 13.18
CA TYR A 50 5.81 11.45 11.73
C TYR A 50 4.54 10.88 11.08
N PHE A 51 4.02 9.76 11.56
CA PHE A 51 2.73 9.22 11.14
C PHE A 51 1.59 10.20 11.39
N HIS A 52 1.60 10.89 12.53
CA HIS A 52 0.54 11.81 12.90
C HIS A 52 0.48 13.05 12.01
N ARG A 53 1.56 13.42 11.35
CA ARG A 53 1.51 14.50 10.34
C ARG A 53 0.58 14.10 9.18
N LEU A 54 0.70 12.88 8.67
CA LEU A 54 -0.19 12.36 7.64
C LEU A 54 -1.64 12.30 8.14
N ARG A 55 -1.85 11.74 9.32
CA ARG A 55 -3.18 11.59 9.91
C ARG A 55 -3.88 12.93 10.11
N LEU A 56 -3.19 13.90 10.66
CA LEU A 56 -3.76 15.23 10.96
C LEU A 56 -4.14 15.98 9.68
N ASP A 57 -3.38 15.85 8.61
CA ASP A 57 -3.73 16.47 7.33
C ASP A 57 -4.95 15.78 6.69
N LEU A 58 -5.02 14.47 6.73
CA LEU A 58 -6.13 13.73 6.13
C LEU A 58 -7.46 13.91 6.89
N ILE A 59 -7.44 13.98 8.21
CA ILE A 59 -8.70 14.16 8.98
C ILE A 59 -9.37 15.52 8.75
N LYS A 60 -8.66 16.47 8.20
CA LYS A 60 -9.26 17.77 7.81
C LYS A 60 -10.24 17.61 6.65
N ILE A 61 -10.01 16.66 5.76
CA ILE A 61 -10.73 16.52 4.48
C ILE A 61 -11.47 15.21 4.31
N ALA A 62 -11.16 14.18 5.09
CA ALA A 62 -11.75 12.85 4.94
C ALA A 62 -12.07 12.22 6.31
N TYR A 63 -12.94 11.25 6.28
CA TYR A 63 -13.15 10.36 7.42
C TYR A 63 -12.04 9.31 7.44
N VAL A 64 -11.25 9.27 8.52
CA VAL A 64 -10.06 8.43 8.62
C VAL A 64 -10.19 7.42 9.75
N GLN A 65 -9.98 6.16 9.42
CA GLN A 65 -9.83 5.07 10.38
C GLN A 65 -8.35 4.97 10.79
N PRO A 66 -7.99 5.28 12.05
CA PRO A 66 -6.59 5.48 12.44
C PRO A 66 -5.71 4.25 12.25
N GLN A 67 -6.19 3.06 12.63
CA GLN A 67 -5.39 1.84 12.55
C GLN A 67 -5.13 1.41 11.09
N SER A 68 -6.13 1.57 10.22
CA SER A 68 -5.98 1.30 8.79
C SER A 68 -4.97 2.24 8.15
N LEU A 69 -5.01 3.52 8.50
CA LEU A 69 -4.01 4.50 8.03
C LEU A 69 -2.61 4.20 8.57
N ALA A 70 -2.50 3.76 9.83
CA ALA A 70 -1.22 3.38 10.41
C ALA A 70 -0.56 2.22 9.63
N ARG A 71 -1.34 1.21 9.22
CA ARG A 71 -0.82 0.14 8.34
C ARG A 71 -0.29 0.69 7.02
N VAL A 72 -1.03 1.59 6.40
CA VAL A 72 -0.58 2.27 5.17
C VAL A 72 0.75 2.96 5.41
N ALA A 73 0.84 3.79 6.43
CA ALA A 73 2.04 4.57 6.75
C ALA A 73 3.28 3.67 6.97
N GLY A 74 3.13 2.60 7.74
CA GLY A 74 4.21 1.66 8.01
C GLY A 74 4.71 0.95 6.74
N ILE A 75 3.80 0.50 5.90
CA ILE A 75 4.15 -0.16 4.63
C ILE A 75 4.78 0.83 3.65
N MET A 76 4.30 2.07 3.58
CA MET A 76 4.89 3.12 2.74
C MET A 76 6.35 3.40 3.08
N SER A 77 6.79 3.20 4.32
CA SER A 77 8.20 3.37 4.70
C SER A 77 9.15 2.39 3.99
N HIS A 78 8.62 1.29 3.48
CA HIS A 78 9.36 0.29 2.69
C HIS A 78 9.36 0.56 1.19
N VAL A 79 8.55 1.51 0.72
CA VAL A 79 8.48 1.90 -0.70
C VAL A 79 9.67 2.80 -1.03
N LYS A 80 10.44 2.43 -2.05
CA LYS A 80 11.65 3.15 -2.48
C LYS A 80 11.40 4.06 -3.67
N ASN A 81 10.59 3.60 -4.62
CA ASN A 81 10.33 4.29 -5.88
C ASN A 81 8.84 4.29 -6.20
N TYR A 82 8.40 5.39 -6.81
CA TYR A 82 7.04 5.57 -7.29
C TYR A 82 7.08 6.26 -8.64
N ASP A 83 6.50 5.62 -9.65
CA ASP A 83 6.33 6.19 -10.98
C ASP A 83 4.89 6.68 -11.14
N GLU A 84 4.68 7.99 -11.04
CA GLU A 84 3.37 8.64 -11.16
C GLU A 84 2.77 8.50 -12.57
N SER A 85 3.60 8.23 -13.58
CA SER A 85 3.14 8.02 -14.97
C SER A 85 2.60 6.62 -15.21
N ASN A 86 2.92 5.68 -14.33
CA ASN A 86 2.51 4.29 -14.44
C ASN A 86 1.25 4.01 -13.59
N VAL A 87 0.10 4.02 -14.23
CA VAL A 87 -1.22 3.84 -13.59
C VAL A 87 -1.59 2.35 -13.50
N TRP A 88 -0.64 1.51 -13.13
CA TRP A 88 -0.91 0.08 -12.95
C TRP A 88 -1.34 -0.20 -11.52
N SER A 89 -2.41 -0.97 -11.34
CA SER A 89 -2.78 -1.43 -10.01
C SER A 89 -1.66 -2.29 -9.40
N ILE A 90 -1.56 -2.29 -8.08
CA ILE A 90 -0.55 -3.09 -7.38
C ILE A 90 -0.69 -4.59 -7.70
N ALA A 91 -1.90 -5.09 -7.89
CA ALA A 91 -2.12 -6.49 -8.25
C ALA A 91 -1.60 -6.81 -9.65
N ARG A 92 -1.75 -5.91 -10.62
CA ARG A 92 -1.14 -6.05 -11.94
C ARG A 92 0.39 -6.02 -11.87
N GLN A 93 0.95 -5.16 -11.03
CA GLN A 93 2.40 -5.15 -10.79
C GLN A 93 2.91 -6.48 -10.22
N MET A 94 2.15 -7.09 -9.30
CA MET A 94 2.48 -8.42 -8.76
C MET A 94 2.48 -9.50 -9.85
N ALA A 95 1.54 -9.41 -10.78
CA ALA A 95 1.36 -10.38 -11.87
C ALA A 95 2.33 -10.18 -13.04
N ALA A 96 2.92 -9.01 -13.17
CA ALA A 96 3.87 -8.70 -14.23
C ALA A 96 5.05 -9.68 -14.22
N ARG A 97 5.57 -9.98 -15.41
CA ARG A 97 6.70 -10.90 -15.55
C ARG A 97 7.92 -10.39 -14.80
N LYS A 98 8.58 -11.29 -14.10
CA LYS A 98 9.91 -11.06 -13.56
C LYS A 98 10.90 -10.93 -14.71
N GLU A 99 11.80 -9.95 -14.64
CA GLU A 99 12.80 -9.72 -15.66
C GLU A 99 13.60 -11.01 -15.96
N GLY A 100 13.72 -11.35 -17.26
CA GLY A 100 14.42 -12.55 -17.70
C GLY A 100 13.70 -13.88 -17.41
N SER A 101 12.42 -13.86 -17.06
CA SER A 101 11.63 -15.05 -16.71
C SER A 101 10.20 -14.96 -17.25
N ASP A 102 9.55 -16.10 -17.44
CA ASP A 102 8.12 -16.19 -17.74
C ASP A 102 7.26 -16.22 -16.46
N GLN A 103 7.90 -16.15 -15.29
CA GLN A 103 7.20 -16.19 -14.00
C GLN A 103 6.74 -14.79 -13.58
N PRO A 104 5.58 -14.67 -12.91
CA PRO A 104 5.16 -13.40 -12.33
C PRO A 104 6.08 -13.00 -11.16
N ARG A 105 6.18 -11.71 -10.91
CA ARG A 105 6.99 -11.15 -9.81
C ARG A 105 6.55 -11.69 -8.45
N VAL A 106 5.25 -11.84 -8.26
CA VAL A 106 4.64 -12.53 -7.12
C VAL A 106 3.95 -13.77 -7.66
N SER A 107 4.38 -14.96 -7.21
CA SER A 107 3.82 -16.23 -7.69
C SER A 107 2.33 -16.38 -7.35
N ASP A 108 1.62 -17.15 -8.16
CA ASP A 108 0.20 -17.47 -7.93
C ASP A 108 -0.05 -18.00 -6.51
N LEU A 109 0.81 -18.87 -6.01
CA LEU A 109 0.69 -19.40 -4.65
C LEU A 109 0.81 -18.30 -3.59
N ARG A 110 1.79 -17.41 -3.72
CA ARG A 110 1.97 -16.28 -2.79
C ARG A 110 0.81 -15.32 -2.87
N PHE A 111 0.33 -15.03 -4.08
CA PHE A 111 -0.83 -14.17 -4.28
C PHE A 111 -2.10 -14.74 -3.64
N ARG A 112 -2.38 -16.02 -3.83
CA ARG A 112 -3.54 -16.68 -3.20
C ARG A 112 -3.43 -16.70 -1.67
N ARG A 113 -2.23 -16.91 -1.14
CA ARG A 113 -1.98 -16.82 0.31
C ARG A 113 -2.24 -15.42 0.85
N LEU A 114 -1.84 -14.39 0.11
CA LEU A 114 -2.14 -12.99 0.45
C LEU A 114 -3.66 -12.75 0.51
N LEU A 115 -4.40 -13.20 -0.49
CA LEU A 115 -5.86 -13.03 -0.53
C LEU A 115 -6.59 -13.75 0.63
N ALA A 116 -5.98 -14.79 1.19
CA ALA A 116 -6.52 -15.53 2.33
C ALA A 116 -6.25 -14.85 3.68
N VAL A 117 -5.45 -13.79 3.72
CA VAL A 117 -5.13 -13.07 4.95
C VAL A 117 -6.31 -12.22 5.39
N ASP A 118 -6.77 -12.42 6.62
CA ASP A 118 -7.82 -11.59 7.26
C ASP A 118 -7.29 -10.83 8.48
N ASP A 119 -6.28 -11.37 9.17
CA ASP A 119 -5.64 -10.74 10.32
C ASP A 119 -4.82 -9.51 9.91
N ALA A 120 -5.00 -8.39 10.62
CA ALA A 120 -4.38 -7.12 10.28
C ALA A 120 -2.85 -7.12 10.43
N ASP A 121 -2.31 -7.80 11.43
CA ASP A 121 -0.86 -7.87 11.65
C ASP A 121 -0.21 -8.82 10.64
N GLU A 122 -0.90 -9.89 10.29
CA GLU A 122 -0.46 -10.79 9.21
C GLU A 122 -0.47 -10.06 7.85
N LEU A 123 -1.48 -9.26 7.57
CA LEU A 123 -1.54 -8.41 6.37
C LEU A 123 -0.34 -7.46 6.32
N TYR A 124 -0.03 -6.81 7.43
CA TYR A 124 1.09 -5.88 7.54
C TYR A 124 2.42 -6.53 7.12
N GLY A 125 2.74 -7.68 7.72
CA GLY A 125 3.95 -8.42 7.37
C GLY A 125 3.96 -8.96 5.96
N SER A 126 2.81 -9.44 5.47
CA SER A 126 2.67 -9.99 4.11
C SER A 126 2.87 -8.90 3.05
N MET A 127 2.31 -7.73 3.25
CA MET A 127 2.46 -6.60 2.31
C MET A 127 3.89 -6.06 2.27
N ILE A 128 4.59 -6.02 3.41
CA ILE A 128 6.01 -5.65 3.42
C ILE A 128 6.83 -6.62 2.54
N ARG A 129 6.57 -7.93 2.65
CA ARG A 129 7.23 -8.94 1.80
C ARG A 129 6.92 -8.74 0.31
N ILE A 130 5.66 -8.42 -0.03
CA ILE A 130 5.25 -8.13 -1.41
C ILE A 130 5.99 -6.90 -1.95
N VAL A 131 6.04 -5.80 -1.19
CA VAL A 131 6.77 -4.59 -1.60
C VAL A 131 8.24 -4.91 -1.86
N ARG A 132 8.86 -5.73 -1.05
CA ARG A 132 10.26 -6.18 -1.26
C ARG A 132 10.40 -7.02 -2.53
N LEU A 133 9.49 -7.93 -2.81
CA LEU A 133 9.48 -8.73 -4.04
C LEU A 133 9.34 -7.86 -5.30
N LEU A 134 8.67 -6.73 -5.18
CA LEU A 134 8.53 -5.73 -6.26
C LEU A 134 9.74 -4.78 -6.32
N GLY A 135 10.80 -5.03 -5.56
CA GLY A 135 11.99 -4.18 -5.52
C GLY A 135 11.76 -2.81 -4.87
N GLY A 136 10.68 -2.65 -4.12
CA GLY A 136 10.30 -1.38 -3.50
C GLY A 136 9.68 -0.37 -4.47
N ALA A 137 9.43 -0.74 -5.72
CA ALA A 137 8.81 0.11 -6.74
C ALA A 137 7.33 -0.26 -6.90
N VAL A 138 6.43 0.61 -6.47
CA VAL A 138 4.99 0.34 -6.45
C VAL A 138 4.17 1.57 -6.85
N ASP A 139 2.95 1.32 -7.33
CA ASP A 139 1.93 2.35 -7.44
C ASP A 139 1.38 2.67 -6.04
N ILE A 140 1.74 3.83 -5.51
CA ILE A 140 1.43 4.22 -4.12
C ILE A 140 -0.07 4.32 -3.86
N PRO A 141 -0.87 5.03 -4.67
CA PRO A 141 -2.30 5.15 -4.38
C PRO A 141 -3.02 3.80 -4.38
N SER A 142 -2.73 2.94 -5.33
CA SER A 142 -3.33 1.60 -5.44
C SER A 142 -2.97 0.73 -4.23
N LEU A 143 -1.69 0.72 -3.85
CA LEU A 143 -1.23 -0.01 -2.67
C LEU A 143 -1.90 0.50 -1.40
N ALA A 144 -1.93 1.82 -1.22
CA ALA A 144 -2.51 2.47 -0.05
C ALA A 144 -4.01 2.17 0.10
N ASP A 145 -4.78 2.31 -0.96
CA ASP A 145 -6.22 1.98 -0.95
C ASP A 145 -6.45 0.50 -0.64
N GLY A 146 -5.67 -0.40 -1.24
CA GLY A 146 -5.79 -1.82 -1.00
C GLY A 146 -5.53 -2.21 0.46
N ILE A 147 -4.51 -1.65 1.07
CA ILE A 147 -4.18 -1.89 2.49
C ILE A 147 -5.23 -1.27 3.41
N TYR A 148 -5.63 -0.03 3.13
CA TYR A 148 -6.61 0.70 3.94
C TYR A 148 -7.98 0.00 3.93
N TRP A 149 -8.44 -0.41 2.76
CA TRP A 149 -9.74 -1.07 2.52
C TRP A 149 -9.58 -2.58 2.30
N TRP A 150 -8.77 -3.24 3.11
CA TRP A 150 -8.57 -4.68 2.98
C TRP A 150 -9.85 -5.44 3.40
N ASN A 151 -10.65 -5.79 2.41
CA ASN A 151 -11.93 -6.47 2.56
C ASN A 151 -12.20 -7.35 1.32
N GLY A 152 -13.34 -8.04 1.31
CA GLY A 152 -13.72 -8.93 0.23
C GLY A 152 -13.78 -8.25 -1.15
N ARG A 153 -14.21 -6.99 -1.19
CA ARG A 153 -14.27 -6.22 -2.44
C ARG A 153 -12.86 -5.93 -3.00
N THR A 154 -11.95 -5.52 -2.15
CA THR A 154 -10.54 -5.29 -2.53
C THR A 154 -9.90 -6.59 -3.03
N LYS A 155 -10.05 -7.67 -2.28
CA LYS A 155 -9.53 -9.00 -2.64
C LYS A 155 -10.05 -9.47 -4.00
N ASN A 156 -11.34 -9.27 -4.24
CA ASN A 156 -11.97 -9.62 -5.51
C ASN A 156 -11.41 -8.81 -6.68
N THR A 157 -11.31 -7.49 -6.53
CA THR A 157 -10.72 -6.60 -7.54
C THR A 157 -9.27 -6.98 -7.84
N TRP A 158 -8.48 -7.25 -6.80
CA TRP A 158 -7.08 -7.67 -6.97
C TRP A 158 -6.96 -9.01 -7.70
N ALA A 159 -7.87 -9.95 -7.43
CA ALA A 159 -7.88 -11.22 -8.15
C ALA A 159 -8.12 -11.03 -9.66
N TYR A 160 -9.10 -10.21 -10.04
CA TYR A 160 -9.33 -9.91 -11.45
C TYR A 160 -8.12 -9.23 -12.10
N ASP A 161 -7.52 -8.25 -11.44
CA ASP A 161 -6.35 -7.55 -11.95
C ASP A 161 -5.14 -8.49 -12.11
N TYR A 162 -4.87 -9.31 -11.10
CA TYR A 162 -3.74 -10.25 -11.12
C TYR A 162 -3.89 -11.27 -12.26
N TYR A 163 -5.04 -11.93 -12.35
CA TYR A 163 -5.25 -12.98 -13.34
C TYR A 163 -5.46 -12.46 -14.76
N SER A 164 -5.72 -11.17 -14.92
CA SER A 164 -5.73 -10.54 -16.25
C SER A 164 -4.32 -10.34 -16.82
N GLU A 165 -3.32 -10.19 -15.96
CA GLU A 165 -1.92 -9.92 -16.34
C GLU A 165 -0.99 -11.12 -16.16
N ALA A 166 -1.33 -12.06 -15.27
CA ALA A 166 -0.45 -13.19 -14.97
C ALA A 166 -0.17 -14.03 -16.25
N PRO A 167 1.12 -14.41 -16.48
CA PRO A 167 1.44 -15.27 -17.61
C PRO A 167 0.65 -16.57 -17.53
N THR A 168 -0.06 -16.91 -18.61
CA THR A 168 -0.78 -18.19 -18.71
C THR A 168 0.24 -19.31 -18.78
N LYS A 169 0.11 -20.32 -17.93
CA LYS A 169 0.85 -21.58 -18.10
C LYS A 169 0.40 -22.21 -19.42
N LYS A 170 1.30 -22.36 -20.34
CA LYS A 170 1.09 -23.19 -21.53
C LYS A 170 1.09 -24.66 -21.13
#